data_e65be2288a65be144c6481b6a8ed1f5a
#
_entry.id   e65be2288a65be144c6481b6a8ed1f5a
#
_cell.length_a   1.000
_cell.length_b   1.000
_cell.length_c   1.000
_cell.angle_alpha   90.00
_cell.angle_beta   90.00
_cell.angle_gamma   90.00
#
_symmetry.space_group_name_H-M   'P 1'
#
loop_
_entity.id
_entity.type
_entity.pdbx_description
1 polymer ?
#
loop_
_entity_poly.entity_id
_entity_poly.type
_entity_poly.pdbx_seq_one_letter_code
_entity_poly.pdbx_strand_id
1 'polypeptide(L)'
;MSVPAYPLKWPEGWPRSKSRKAGNFGKQEQRTNASGGSWRSKIDITMADAMKRVKFELERLGVNVADDSIVSTNLKLNLSGLPRGDQGEPSDPGVAVYFQKRAGPMRVIAIDAYTRVRDNLAAIAATLEAMRAIERHGGAQILERAFSGFAALTAPGKTWWDVLECRPDAPREGIEANFRRLARDRHPDKPGGSDERMAELNEARAAALRARS
;
A
#
# COMPACT_ATOMS: atom_id res chain seq x y z
N MET A 1 9.09 1.61 -10.81
CA MET A 1 9.27 0.16 -10.51
C MET A 1 7.89 -0.48 -10.52
N SER A 2 7.69 -1.57 -11.27
CA SER A 2 6.41 -2.28 -11.26
C SER A 2 6.32 -3.17 -10.03
N VAL A 3 5.23 -3.08 -9.28
CA VAL A 3 4.95 -3.97 -8.14
C VAL A 3 4.53 -5.34 -8.70
N PRO A 4 5.12 -6.47 -8.26
CA PRO A 4 4.70 -7.78 -8.71
C PRO A 4 3.38 -8.20 -8.05
N ALA A 5 2.49 -8.87 -8.82
CA ALA A 5 1.29 -9.49 -8.27
C ALA A 5 1.61 -10.81 -7.52
N TYR A 6 2.71 -11.46 -7.87
CA TYR A 6 3.27 -12.65 -7.24
C TYR A 6 4.82 -12.63 -7.37
N PRO A 7 5.57 -13.01 -6.34
CA PRO A 7 5.14 -13.24 -4.96
C PRO A 7 4.65 -11.98 -4.26
N LEU A 8 4.06 -12.12 -3.07
CA LEU A 8 3.59 -11.00 -2.26
C LEU A 8 4.69 -9.95 -2.06
N LYS A 9 4.45 -8.75 -2.52
CA LYS A 9 5.23 -7.57 -2.17
C LYS A 9 4.54 -6.88 -0.99
N TRP A 10 5.09 -7.06 0.21
CA TRP A 10 4.61 -6.37 1.41
C TRP A 10 5.19 -4.95 1.47
N PRO A 11 4.43 -3.94 1.90
CA PRO A 11 4.97 -2.58 2.04
C PRO A 11 6.12 -2.54 3.05
N GLU A 12 7.20 -1.87 2.71
CA GLU A 12 8.36 -1.74 3.60
C GLU A 12 7.99 -0.97 4.87
N GLY A 13 8.53 -1.40 6.00
CA GLY A 13 8.26 -0.78 7.30
C GLY A 13 6.89 -1.11 7.91
N TRP A 14 5.98 -1.77 7.18
CA TRP A 14 4.70 -2.15 7.75
C TRP A 14 4.82 -3.38 8.63
N PRO A 15 4.26 -3.35 9.85
CA PRO A 15 4.31 -4.49 10.76
C PRO A 15 3.49 -5.65 10.20
N ARG A 16 3.94 -6.87 10.50
CA ARG A 16 3.19 -8.10 10.24
C ARG A 16 2.38 -8.49 11.45
N SER A 17 1.22 -9.10 11.23
CA SER A 17 0.39 -9.62 12.32
C SER A 17 1.10 -10.75 13.07
N LYS A 18 1.23 -10.61 14.38
CA LYS A 18 1.83 -11.65 15.25
C LYS A 18 0.96 -12.90 15.35
N SER A 19 -0.36 -12.74 15.24
CA SER A 19 -1.33 -13.83 15.24
C SER A 19 -2.41 -13.56 14.20
N ARG A 20 -2.94 -14.62 13.58
CA ARG A 20 -3.98 -14.56 12.58
C ARG A 20 -5.24 -15.26 13.04
N LYS A 21 -6.41 -14.75 12.70
CA LYS A 21 -7.71 -15.30 13.05
C LYS A 21 -8.47 -15.78 11.82
N ALA A 22 -9.44 -16.67 12.00
CA ALA A 22 -10.36 -17.05 10.95
C ALA A 22 -11.25 -15.84 10.57
N GLY A 23 -11.44 -15.61 9.27
CA GLY A 23 -12.32 -14.55 8.78
C GLY A 23 -13.80 -14.93 8.86
N ASN A 24 -14.66 -13.91 8.83
CA ASN A 24 -16.11 -14.06 8.81
C ASN A 24 -16.75 -13.16 7.75
N PHE A 25 -16.27 -13.22 6.51
CA PHE A 25 -16.71 -12.36 5.40
C PHE A 25 -17.70 -13.04 4.44
N GLY A 26 -18.13 -14.26 4.77
CA GLY A 26 -19.10 -15.01 4.00
C GLY A 26 -20.53 -14.50 4.15
N LYS A 27 -21.46 -15.21 3.54
CA LYS A 27 -22.90 -14.96 3.62
C LYS A 27 -23.57 -15.99 4.53
N GLN A 28 -24.65 -15.60 5.19
CA GLN A 28 -25.57 -16.55 5.80
C GLN A 28 -26.67 -16.87 4.79
N GLU A 29 -26.84 -18.14 4.49
CA GLU A 29 -27.91 -18.64 3.65
C GLU A 29 -28.92 -19.42 4.50
N GLN A 30 -30.18 -19.11 4.37
CA GLN A 30 -31.24 -19.89 4.98
C GLN A 30 -31.52 -21.11 4.09
N ARG A 31 -31.32 -22.29 4.62
CA ARG A 31 -31.65 -23.55 3.95
C ARG A 31 -32.87 -24.16 4.61
N THR A 32 -33.75 -24.75 3.78
CA THR A 32 -34.95 -25.42 4.23
C THR A 32 -34.85 -26.87 3.80
N ASN A 33 -35.15 -27.81 4.68
CA ASN A 33 -35.27 -29.22 4.34
C ASN A 33 -36.65 -29.60 3.78
N ALA A 34 -36.78 -30.76 3.24
CA ALA A 34 -38.06 -31.27 2.69
C ALA A 34 -39.19 -31.36 3.74
N SER A 35 -38.87 -31.37 5.03
CA SER A 35 -39.79 -31.43 6.15
C SER A 35 -40.18 -30.03 6.69
N GLY A 36 -39.81 -28.93 6.01
CA GLY A 36 -40.16 -27.57 6.40
C GLY A 36 -39.27 -26.95 7.50
N GLY A 37 -38.28 -27.68 8.02
CA GLY A 37 -37.32 -27.15 8.97
C GLY A 37 -36.33 -26.23 8.27
N SER A 38 -36.09 -25.06 8.83
CA SER A 38 -35.10 -24.11 8.28
C SER A 38 -33.93 -23.94 9.23
N TRP A 39 -32.70 -23.84 8.67
CA TRP A 39 -31.48 -23.51 9.40
C TRP A 39 -30.63 -22.52 8.62
N ARG A 40 -29.82 -21.76 9.32
CA ARG A 40 -28.85 -20.85 8.70
C ARG A 40 -27.53 -21.59 8.47
N SER A 41 -27.09 -21.65 7.24
CA SER A 41 -25.75 -22.16 6.85
C SER A 41 -24.85 -20.99 6.52
N LYS A 42 -23.63 -21.04 7.03
CA LYS A 42 -22.61 -20.07 6.67
C LYS A 42 -21.91 -20.54 5.38
N ILE A 43 -21.90 -19.68 4.38
CA ILE A 43 -21.13 -19.88 3.16
C ILE A 43 -19.90 -18.99 3.24
N ASP A 44 -18.72 -19.58 3.20
CA ASP A 44 -17.47 -18.85 3.16
C ASP A 44 -17.39 -18.02 1.88
N ILE A 45 -16.72 -16.86 1.96
CA ILE A 45 -16.44 -16.04 0.78
C ILE A 45 -15.52 -16.81 -0.17
N THR A 46 -15.81 -16.76 -1.48
CA THR A 46 -14.90 -17.31 -2.49
C THR A 46 -13.79 -16.32 -2.83
N MET A 47 -12.70 -16.81 -3.43
CA MET A 47 -11.62 -15.93 -3.94
C MET A 47 -12.16 -14.96 -5.00
N ALA A 48 -13.02 -15.45 -5.89
CA ALA A 48 -13.64 -14.62 -6.93
C ALA A 48 -14.51 -13.50 -6.35
N ASP A 49 -15.33 -13.83 -5.32
CA ASP A 49 -16.16 -12.81 -4.66
C ASP A 49 -15.31 -11.76 -3.91
N ALA A 50 -14.25 -12.20 -3.23
CA ALA A 50 -13.34 -11.29 -2.53
C ALA A 50 -12.65 -10.33 -3.51
N MET A 51 -12.13 -10.85 -4.63
CA MET A 51 -11.53 -10.06 -5.71
C MET A 51 -12.54 -9.10 -6.33
N LYS A 52 -13.77 -9.56 -6.59
CA LYS A 52 -14.84 -8.72 -7.13
C LYS A 52 -15.16 -7.55 -6.19
N ARG A 53 -15.21 -7.80 -4.88
CA ARG A 53 -15.43 -6.73 -3.89
C ARG A 53 -14.30 -5.69 -3.91
N VAL A 54 -13.03 -6.11 -3.94
CA VAL A 54 -11.89 -5.20 -4.02
C VAL A 54 -11.97 -4.34 -5.29
N LYS A 55 -12.17 -4.97 -6.46
CA LYS A 55 -12.30 -4.26 -7.73
C LYS A 55 -13.44 -3.23 -7.70
N PHE A 56 -14.60 -3.64 -7.21
CA PHE A 56 -15.77 -2.77 -7.10
C PHE A 56 -15.51 -1.51 -6.24
N GLU A 57 -14.85 -1.67 -5.10
CA GLU A 57 -14.55 -0.52 -4.24
C GLU A 57 -13.46 0.39 -4.82
N LEU A 58 -12.47 -0.16 -5.53
CA LEU A 58 -11.46 0.61 -6.26
C LEU A 58 -12.08 1.44 -7.39
N GLU A 59 -12.97 0.85 -8.19
CA GLU A 59 -13.71 1.57 -9.24
C GLU A 59 -14.52 2.73 -8.65
N ARG A 60 -15.18 2.51 -7.53
CA ARG A 60 -15.94 3.56 -6.82
C ARG A 60 -15.06 4.64 -6.20
N LEU A 61 -13.79 4.37 -5.96
CA LEU A 61 -12.78 5.36 -5.58
C LEU A 61 -12.22 6.13 -6.78
N GLY A 62 -12.63 5.81 -8.01
CA GLY A 62 -12.15 6.44 -9.24
C GLY A 62 -10.82 5.89 -9.73
N VAL A 63 -10.47 4.65 -9.37
CA VAL A 63 -9.27 3.94 -9.85
C VAL A 63 -9.62 3.17 -11.12
N ASN A 64 -8.80 3.28 -12.17
CA ASN A 64 -8.86 2.35 -13.30
C ASN A 64 -8.21 1.03 -12.86
N VAL A 65 -9.04 0.04 -12.54
CA VAL A 65 -8.58 -1.21 -11.93
C VAL A 65 -7.63 -1.99 -12.85
N ALA A 66 -7.81 -1.89 -14.17
CA ALA A 66 -6.99 -2.64 -15.13
C ALA A 66 -5.55 -2.12 -15.18
N ASP A 67 -5.38 -0.80 -15.18
CA ASP A 67 -4.09 -0.15 -15.42
C ASP A 67 -3.44 0.39 -14.13
N ASP A 68 -4.30 0.83 -13.18
CA ASP A 68 -3.86 1.60 -12.00
C ASP A 68 -3.99 0.82 -10.69
N SER A 69 -4.14 -0.51 -10.74
CA SER A 69 -4.17 -1.33 -9.52
C SER A 69 -3.46 -2.68 -9.67
N ILE A 70 -2.84 -3.12 -8.58
CA ILE A 70 -2.16 -4.41 -8.49
C ILE A 70 -2.55 -5.07 -7.17
N VAL A 71 -3.04 -6.30 -7.25
CA VAL A 71 -3.28 -7.15 -6.07
C VAL A 71 -2.11 -8.11 -5.93
N SER A 72 -1.29 -7.90 -4.91
CA SER A 72 -0.10 -8.70 -4.63
C SER A 72 -0.38 -9.73 -3.53
N THR A 73 -0.13 -11.01 -3.83
CA THR A 73 -0.36 -12.14 -2.92
C THR A 73 0.69 -13.23 -3.12
N ASN A 74 0.73 -14.22 -2.22
CA ASN A 74 1.53 -15.44 -2.40
C ASN A 74 0.77 -16.57 -3.12
N LEU A 75 -0.32 -16.26 -3.82
CA LEU A 75 -1.01 -17.19 -4.68
C LEU A 75 -0.51 -17.09 -6.12
N LYS A 76 -0.23 -18.23 -6.76
CA LYS A 76 0.12 -18.27 -8.18
C LYS A 76 -1.00 -17.68 -9.02
N LEU A 77 -0.65 -17.01 -10.09
CA LEU A 77 -1.59 -16.32 -10.96
C LEU A 77 -2.14 -17.29 -12.02
N ASN A 78 -3.34 -17.00 -12.50
CA ASN A 78 -3.92 -17.61 -13.69
C ASN A 78 -3.44 -16.85 -14.96
N LEU A 79 -3.88 -17.31 -16.14
CA LEU A 79 -3.54 -16.69 -17.42
C LEU A 79 -4.01 -15.22 -17.54
N SER A 80 -5.01 -14.81 -16.76
CA SER A 80 -5.51 -13.44 -16.69
C SER A 80 -4.77 -12.58 -15.64
N GLY A 81 -3.68 -13.07 -15.06
CA GLY A 81 -2.90 -12.34 -14.05
C GLY A 81 -3.59 -12.22 -12.68
N LEU A 82 -4.64 -12.97 -12.42
CA LEU A 82 -5.37 -12.95 -11.14
C LEU A 82 -4.97 -14.15 -10.26
N PRO A 83 -5.00 -14.01 -8.92
CA PRO A 83 -4.75 -15.13 -8.02
C PRO A 83 -5.69 -16.31 -8.29
N ARG A 84 -5.13 -17.51 -8.40
CA ARG A 84 -5.91 -18.75 -8.56
C ARG A 84 -6.58 -19.11 -7.25
N GLY A 85 -7.85 -19.52 -7.32
CA GLY A 85 -8.64 -19.93 -6.16
C GLY A 85 -8.64 -21.42 -5.87
N ASP A 86 -8.02 -22.24 -6.74
CA ASP A 86 -7.99 -23.71 -6.71
C ASP A 86 -6.71 -24.28 -6.07
N GLN A 87 -5.90 -23.42 -5.46
CA GLN A 87 -4.67 -23.81 -4.77
C GLN A 87 -4.83 -23.72 -3.25
N GLY A 88 -3.99 -24.45 -2.51
CA GLY A 88 -3.95 -24.38 -1.05
C GLY A 88 -3.58 -22.99 -0.54
N GLU A 89 -3.96 -22.69 0.70
CA GLU A 89 -3.55 -21.42 1.34
C GLU A 89 -2.03 -21.40 1.49
N PRO A 90 -1.39 -20.27 1.16
CA PRO A 90 0.05 -20.12 1.35
C PRO A 90 0.41 -19.98 2.83
N SER A 91 1.64 -20.28 3.20
CA SER A 91 2.16 -20.07 4.57
C SER A 91 2.03 -18.63 5.04
N ASP A 92 2.14 -17.69 4.11
CA ASP A 92 1.86 -16.29 4.34
C ASP A 92 0.64 -15.85 3.51
N PRO A 93 -0.56 -15.77 4.14
CA PRO A 93 -1.81 -15.38 3.49
C PRO A 93 -1.99 -13.86 3.36
N GLY A 94 -0.97 -13.06 3.64
CA GLY A 94 -1.02 -11.61 3.50
C GLY A 94 -1.42 -11.17 2.10
N VAL A 95 -2.01 -10.00 2.02
CA VAL A 95 -2.41 -9.34 0.78
C VAL A 95 -2.03 -7.88 0.83
N ALA A 96 -1.50 -7.37 -0.26
CA ALA A 96 -1.28 -5.95 -0.47
C ALA A 96 -1.96 -5.51 -1.77
N VAL A 97 -2.77 -4.46 -1.71
CA VAL A 97 -3.42 -3.85 -2.87
C VAL A 97 -2.79 -2.49 -3.09
N TYR A 98 -2.07 -2.36 -4.18
CA TYR A 98 -1.48 -1.13 -4.65
C TYR A 98 -2.41 -0.50 -5.67
N PHE A 99 -2.65 0.79 -5.56
CA PHE A 99 -3.54 1.50 -6.48
C PHE A 99 -3.18 2.97 -6.58
N GLN A 100 -3.53 3.57 -7.71
CA GLN A 100 -3.32 4.98 -7.98
C GLN A 100 -4.63 5.61 -8.47
N LYS A 101 -5.03 6.71 -7.86
CA LYS A 101 -6.07 7.57 -8.44
C LYS A 101 -5.45 8.38 -9.58
N ARG A 102 -6.27 8.77 -10.56
CA ARG A 102 -5.84 9.62 -11.69
C ARG A 102 -4.91 10.74 -11.22
N ALA A 103 -3.68 10.78 -11.74
CA ALA A 103 -2.65 11.78 -11.43
C ALA A 103 -2.24 11.93 -9.94
N GLY A 104 -2.61 10.97 -9.08
CA GLY A 104 -2.21 10.94 -7.66
C GLY A 104 -1.02 10.03 -7.39
N PRO A 105 -0.48 10.02 -6.18
CA PRO A 105 0.56 9.09 -5.77
C PRO A 105 0.05 7.66 -5.70
N MET A 106 0.96 6.70 -5.88
CA MET A 106 0.69 5.28 -5.59
C MET A 106 0.37 5.10 -4.10
N ARG A 107 -0.73 4.44 -3.80
CA ARG A 107 -1.18 4.11 -2.46
C ARG A 107 -1.18 2.60 -2.26
N VAL A 108 -1.10 2.16 -1.03
CA VAL A 108 -1.16 0.75 -0.68
C VAL A 108 -2.03 0.51 0.55
N ILE A 109 -2.77 -0.59 0.53
CA ILE A 109 -3.44 -1.15 1.70
C ILE A 109 -2.97 -2.60 1.80
N ALA A 110 -2.46 -3.00 2.96
CA ALA A 110 -1.97 -4.35 3.17
C ALA A 110 -2.55 -4.93 4.46
N ILE A 111 -3.08 -6.14 4.39
CA ILE A 111 -3.69 -6.85 5.53
C ILE A 111 -3.21 -8.30 5.54
N ASP A 112 -2.82 -8.79 6.72
CA ASP A 112 -2.47 -10.18 6.98
C ASP A 112 -3.06 -10.71 8.31
N ALA A 113 -4.13 -10.08 8.77
CA ALA A 113 -4.79 -10.40 10.04
C ALA A 113 -5.57 -11.72 10.03
N TYR A 114 -5.79 -12.30 8.85
CA TYR A 114 -6.60 -13.51 8.67
C TYR A 114 -5.77 -14.68 8.13
N THR A 115 -6.21 -15.90 8.43
CA THR A 115 -5.53 -17.13 8.05
C THR A 115 -5.68 -17.51 6.57
N ARG A 116 -6.58 -16.84 5.83
CA ARG A 116 -6.85 -17.12 4.42
C ARG A 116 -6.71 -15.87 3.58
N VAL A 117 -6.13 -16.01 2.39
CA VAL A 117 -5.94 -14.89 1.44
C VAL A 117 -7.28 -14.22 1.09
N ARG A 118 -8.33 -15.00 0.84
CA ARG A 118 -9.68 -14.47 0.52
C ARG A 118 -10.28 -13.62 1.65
N ASP A 119 -9.98 -13.94 2.90
CA ASP A 119 -10.46 -13.15 4.04
C ASP A 119 -9.68 -11.84 4.18
N ASN A 120 -8.38 -11.84 3.92
CA ASN A 120 -7.56 -10.62 3.87
C ASN A 120 -7.98 -9.71 2.73
N LEU A 121 -8.32 -10.26 1.53
CA LEU A 121 -8.91 -9.51 0.43
C LEU A 121 -10.25 -8.88 0.80
N ALA A 122 -11.13 -9.65 1.46
CA ALA A 122 -12.43 -9.14 1.89
C ALA A 122 -12.29 -8.02 2.95
N ALA A 123 -11.31 -8.13 3.82
CA ALA A 123 -10.98 -7.10 4.79
C ALA A 123 -10.47 -5.81 4.11
N ILE A 124 -9.63 -5.94 3.07
CA ILE A 124 -9.20 -4.79 2.26
C ILE A 124 -10.41 -4.14 1.58
N ALA A 125 -11.33 -4.91 1.00
CA ALA A 125 -12.54 -4.36 0.39
C ALA A 125 -13.38 -3.57 1.41
N ALA A 126 -13.57 -4.10 2.62
CA ALA A 126 -14.29 -3.40 3.69
C ALA A 126 -13.55 -2.12 4.14
N THR A 127 -12.22 -2.14 4.16
CA THR A 127 -11.42 -0.95 4.45
C THR A 127 -11.59 0.11 3.37
N LEU A 128 -11.55 -0.26 2.09
CA LEU A 128 -11.79 0.65 0.96
C LEU A 128 -13.20 1.26 1.01
N GLU A 129 -14.22 0.46 1.35
CA GLU A 129 -15.59 0.94 1.55
C GLU A 129 -15.66 1.98 2.67
N ALA A 130 -15.03 1.71 3.82
CA ALA A 130 -14.97 2.64 4.95
C ALA A 130 -14.26 3.95 4.57
N MET A 131 -13.17 3.88 3.83
CA MET A 131 -12.44 5.04 3.33
C MET A 131 -13.31 5.89 2.40
N ARG A 132 -14.04 5.25 1.49
CA ARG A 132 -14.99 5.93 0.61
C ARG A 132 -16.14 6.57 1.41
N ALA A 133 -16.60 5.92 2.48
CA ALA A 133 -17.59 6.52 3.37
C ALA A 133 -17.06 7.80 4.03
N ILE A 134 -15.80 7.77 4.52
CA ILE A 134 -15.13 8.94 5.10
C ILE A 134 -15.02 10.08 4.06
N GLU A 135 -14.61 9.79 2.83
CA GLU A 135 -14.56 10.80 1.75
C GLU A 135 -15.92 11.45 1.50
N ARG A 136 -16.99 10.66 1.43
CA ARG A 136 -18.36 11.17 1.21
C ARG A 136 -18.86 12.10 2.32
N HIS A 137 -18.40 11.88 3.54
CA HIS A 137 -18.76 12.70 4.71
C HIS A 137 -17.82 13.87 4.95
N GLY A 138 -16.99 14.26 3.95
CA GLY A 138 -16.12 15.43 4.03
C GLY A 138 -14.73 15.13 4.62
N GLY A 139 -14.41 13.88 4.93
CA GLY A 139 -13.13 13.47 5.53
C GLY A 139 -11.98 13.25 4.53
N ALA A 140 -12.08 13.71 3.28
CA ALA A 140 -11.06 13.49 2.25
C ALA A 140 -9.66 13.95 2.68
N GLN A 141 -9.55 15.10 3.33
CA GLN A 141 -8.27 15.62 3.84
C GLN A 141 -7.67 14.75 4.96
N ILE A 142 -8.52 14.10 5.77
CA ILE A 142 -8.06 13.19 6.84
C ILE A 142 -7.43 11.95 6.20
N LEU A 143 -8.08 11.38 5.19
CA LEU A 143 -7.55 10.25 4.44
C LEU A 143 -6.25 10.60 3.71
N GLU A 144 -6.19 11.76 3.08
CA GLU A 144 -4.98 12.21 2.39
C GLU A 144 -3.78 12.31 3.35
N ARG A 145 -3.99 12.88 4.53
CA ARG A 145 -2.96 12.93 5.57
C ARG A 145 -2.54 11.54 6.07
N ALA A 146 -3.50 10.63 6.25
CA ALA A 146 -3.21 9.25 6.64
C ALA A 146 -2.36 8.54 5.57
N PHE A 147 -2.73 8.65 4.29
CA PHE A 147 -1.95 8.06 3.20
C PHE A 147 -0.60 8.73 2.98
N SER A 148 -0.48 10.03 3.17
CA SER A 148 0.82 10.73 3.10
C SER A 148 1.78 10.24 4.19
N GLY A 149 1.28 9.97 5.39
CA GLY A 149 2.04 9.34 6.45
C GLY A 149 2.52 7.93 6.08
N PHE A 150 1.69 7.14 5.42
CA PHE A 150 2.06 5.80 4.93
C PHE A 150 3.00 5.84 3.72
N ALA A 151 2.83 6.77 2.80
CA ALA A 151 3.74 6.96 1.67
C ALA A 151 5.15 7.35 2.11
N ALA A 152 5.26 8.15 3.17
CA ALA A 152 6.54 8.49 3.78
C ALA A 152 7.26 7.28 4.41
N LEU A 153 6.51 6.22 4.78
CA LEU A 153 7.06 4.97 5.28
C LEU A 153 7.38 3.95 4.16
N THR A 154 6.92 4.16 2.94
CA THR A 154 7.04 3.20 1.81
C THR A 154 8.21 3.46 0.87
N ALA A 155 8.86 4.60 0.97
CA ALA A 155 10.15 4.79 0.33
C ALA A 155 11.23 4.68 1.42
N PRO A 156 12.27 3.87 1.27
CA PRO A 156 13.55 4.27 1.83
C PRO A 156 13.90 5.55 1.04
N GLY A 157 13.43 6.67 1.54
CA GLY A 157 13.86 7.96 1.05
C GLY A 157 15.37 7.90 1.07
N LYS A 158 16.02 8.40 0.02
CA LYS A 158 17.46 8.61 0.04
C LYS A 158 17.79 9.18 1.40
N THR A 159 18.64 8.51 2.13
CA THR A 159 19.08 9.01 3.43
C THR A 159 19.74 10.38 3.24
N TRP A 160 19.76 11.22 4.26
CA TRP A 160 20.38 12.54 4.11
C TRP A 160 21.83 12.46 3.61
N TRP A 161 22.55 11.37 3.94
CA TRP A 161 23.90 11.15 3.45
C TRP A 161 23.94 10.73 1.97
N ASP A 162 22.92 10.02 1.45
CA ASP A 162 22.80 9.71 0.01
C ASP A 162 22.49 10.98 -0.80
N VAL A 163 21.59 11.85 -0.29
CA VAL A 163 21.22 13.11 -0.95
C VAL A 163 22.39 14.11 -0.96
N LEU A 164 23.14 14.18 0.14
CA LEU A 164 24.30 15.04 0.31
C LEU A 164 25.59 14.43 -0.21
N GLU A 165 25.54 13.21 -0.75
CA GLU A 165 26.70 12.48 -1.29
C GLU A 165 27.88 12.47 -0.30
N CYS A 166 27.59 12.15 0.97
CA CYS A 166 28.59 12.08 2.02
C CYS A 166 28.45 10.81 2.84
N ARG A 167 29.37 10.59 3.78
CA ARG A 167 29.30 9.44 4.67
C ARG A 167 28.31 9.67 5.80
N PRO A 168 27.68 8.62 6.38
CA PRO A 168 26.77 8.75 7.52
C PRO A 168 27.39 9.42 8.75
N ASP A 169 28.71 9.31 8.90
CA ASP A 169 29.52 9.86 10.00
C ASP A 169 30.21 11.19 9.65
N ALA A 170 29.88 11.80 8.50
CA ALA A 170 30.52 13.05 8.04
C ALA A 170 30.42 14.17 9.08
N PRO A 171 31.50 14.91 9.34
CA PRO A 171 31.48 16.07 10.24
C PRO A 171 30.65 17.21 9.65
N ARG A 172 30.19 18.11 10.51
CA ARG A 172 29.33 19.24 10.12
C ARG A 172 29.91 20.08 8.97
N GLU A 173 31.23 20.29 8.98
CA GLU A 173 31.92 21.06 7.92
C GLU A 173 31.86 20.32 6.57
N GLY A 174 31.98 19.00 6.56
CA GLY A 174 31.84 18.16 5.36
C GLY A 174 30.41 18.18 4.81
N ILE A 175 29.40 18.13 5.68
CA ILE A 175 27.99 18.24 5.32
C ILE A 175 27.71 19.59 4.63
N GLU A 176 28.20 20.69 5.21
CA GLU A 176 28.02 22.04 4.67
C GLU A 176 28.80 22.26 3.36
N ALA A 177 29.96 21.66 3.24
CA ALA A 177 30.75 21.72 2.00
C ALA A 177 30.06 21.01 0.84
N ASN A 178 29.56 19.80 1.07
CA ASN A 178 28.81 19.02 0.06
C ASN A 178 27.49 19.71 -0.29
N PHE A 179 26.77 20.23 0.70
CA PHE A 179 25.56 20.99 0.45
C PHE A 179 25.82 22.18 -0.50
N ARG A 180 26.86 22.99 -0.24
CA ARG A 180 27.19 24.14 -1.10
C ARG A 180 27.56 23.72 -2.53
N ARG A 181 28.28 22.62 -2.69
CA ARG A 181 28.60 22.06 -4.00
C ARG A 181 27.34 21.66 -4.75
N LEU A 182 26.49 20.80 -4.14
CA LEU A 182 25.27 20.29 -4.75
C LEU A 182 24.20 21.36 -5.01
N ALA A 183 24.08 22.36 -4.12
CA ALA A 183 23.17 23.48 -4.29
C ALA A 183 23.51 24.30 -5.54
N ARG A 184 24.80 24.45 -5.86
CA ARG A 184 25.23 25.13 -7.08
C ARG A 184 24.85 24.37 -8.34
N ASP A 185 24.88 23.03 -8.29
CA ASP A 185 24.60 22.15 -9.46
C ASP A 185 23.09 21.91 -9.63
N ARG A 186 22.32 21.91 -8.53
CA ARG A 186 20.86 21.64 -8.52
C ARG A 186 19.98 22.89 -8.50
N HIS A 187 20.59 24.08 -8.61
CA HIS A 187 19.85 25.35 -8.60
C HIS A 187 18.90 25.45 -9.80
N PRO A 188 17.66 25.95 -9.62
CA PRO A 188 16.66 26.05 -10.69
C PRO A 188 17.15 26.79 -11.95
N ASP A 189 18.05 27.75 -11.80
CA ASP A 189 18.62 28.52 -12.92
C ASP A 189 19.67 27.76 -13.73
N LYS A 190 19.98 26.51 -13.37
CA LYS A 190 20.97 25.70 -14.09
C LYS A 190 20.31 24.61 -14.92
N PRO A 191 20.90 24.22 -16.08
CA PRO A 191 20.42 23.07 -16.84
C PRO A 191 20.43 21.79 -15.97
N GLY A 192 19.25 21.20 -15.77
CA GLY A 192 19.06 20.01 -14.92
C GLY A 192 18.79 20.29 -13.43
N GLY A 193 18.76 21.55 -12.99
CA GLY A 193 18.26 21.95 -11.68
C GLY A 193 16.73 22.04 -11.65
N SER A 194 16.12 21.92 -10.46
CA SER A 194 14.70 22.19 -10.24
C SER A 194 14.45 22.55 -8.78
N ASP A 195 13.31 23.21 -8.53
CA ASP A 195 12.85 23.56 -7.17
C ASP A 195 12.71 22.31 -6.29
N GLU A 196 12.25 21.18 -6.85
CA GLU A 196 12.09 19.92 -6.14
C GLU A 196 13.44 19.35 -5.69
N ARG A 197 14.47 19.37 -6.56
CA ARG A 197 15.82 18.91 -6.23
C ARG A 197 16.49 19.81 -5.19
N MET A 198 16.17 21.09 -5.23
CA MET A 198 16.69 22.03 -4.24
C MET A 198 15.97 21.87 -2.89
N ALA A 199 14.66 21.60 -2.88
CA ALA A 199 13.90 21.29 -1.67
C ALA A 199 14.41 19.99 -1.01
N GLU A 200 14.60 18.91 -1.79
CA GLU A 200 15.18 17.63 -1.32
C GLU A 200 16.55 17.85 -0.64
N LEU A 201 17.39 18.68 -1.24
CA LEU A 201 18.72 19.00 -0.71
C LEU A 201 18.66 19.79 0.60
N ASN A 202 17.74 20.75 0.72
CA ASN A 202 17.53 21.53 1.93
C ASN A 202 17.00 20.68 3.09
N GLU A 203 16.08 19.76 2.83
CA GLU A 203 15.56 18.80 3.81
C GLU A 203 16.66 17.87 4.31
N ALA A 204 17.47 17.33 3.40
CA ALA A 204 18.59 16.48 3.74
C ALA A 204 19.62 17.19 4.63
N ARG A 205 19.94 18.45 4.33
CA ARG A 205 20.81 19.28 5.17
C ARG A 205 20.23 19.47 6.57
N ALA A 206 18.94 19.81 6.67
CA ALA A 206 18.28 20.00 7.94
C ALA A 206 18.25 18.70 8.79
N ALA A 207 18.06 17.55 8.14
CA ALA A 207 18.11 16.25 8.79
C ALA A 207 19.53 15.90 9.27
N ALA A 208 20.57 16.15 8.44
CA ALA A 208 21.97 15.93 8.77
C ALA A 208 22.42 16.76 9.99
N LEU A 209 22.06 18.05 10.03
CA LEU A 209 22.41 18.93 11.13
C LEU A 209 21.71 18.55 12.45
N ARG A 210 20.46 18.07 12.39
CA ARG A 210 19.75 17.52 13.56
C ARG A 210 20.38 16.24 14.09
N ALA A 211 20.89 15.40 13.23
CA ALA A 211 21.56 14.15 13.62
C ALA A 211 22.95 14.39 14.24
N ARG A 212 23.49 15.61 14.17
CA ARG A 212 24.80 16.03 14.68
C ARG A 212 24.72 17.06 15.82
N SER A 213 23.51 17.38 16.27
CA SER A 213 23.27 18.14 17.51
C SER A 213 23.30 17.23 18.71
#